data_a89a1f3969968ae01e02d12a4813088f
#
_entry.id   a89a1f3969968ae01e02d12a4813088f
#
_cell.length_a   1.000
_cell.length_b   1.000
_cell.length_c   1.000
_cell.angle_alpha   90.00
_cell.angle_beta   90.00
_cell.angle_gamma   90.00
#
_symmetry.space_group_name_H-M   'P 1'
#
loop_
_entity.id
_entity.type
_entity.pdbx_description
1 polymer ?
#
loop_
_entity_poly.entity_id
_entity_poly.type
_entity_poly.pdbx_seq_one_letter_code
_entity_poly.pdbx_strand_id
1 'polypeptide(L)'
;FEARQAPGIHVVGDASFAGPMPKSGFAANNQGKLVAASIAADLLGLPRPTASYANTCYSLIGPGYGISVAGVYRADDGRVVDVPHSVGISPLDANAAFRDAEARYGASWYAAISSDIWDR
;
A
#
# COMPACT_ATOMS: atom_id res chain seq x y z
N PHE A 1 -0.23 9.57 9.06
CA PHE A 1 -0.52 10.47 7.92
C PHE A 1 -1.24 11.78 8.34
N GLU A 2 -1.39 12.03 9.61
CA GLU A 2 -1.81 13.32 10.13
C GLU A 2 -0.64 14.31 10.03
N ALA A 3 -0.92 15.53 9.57
CA ALA A 3 0.07 16.59 9.41
C ALA A 3 0.54 17.11 10.79
N ARG A 4 1.85 17.16 11.01
CA ARG A 4 2.41 17.62 12.30
C ARG A 4 2.08 19.07 12.62
N GLN A 5 1.97 19.91 11.58
CA GLN A 5 1.72 21.35 11.69
C GLN A 5 0.23 21.70 11.76
N ALA A 6 -0.66 20.77 11.46
CA ALA A 6 -2.10 20.99 11.35
C ALA A 6 -2.88 19.76 11.85
N PRO A 7 -3.12 19.64 13.14
CA PRO A 7 -3.92 18.54 13.71
C PRO A 7 -5.28 18.43 13.03
N GLY A 8 -5.72 17.19 12.77
CA GLY A 8 -6.95 16.90 12.04
C GLY A 8 -6.84 16.98 10.52
N ILE A 9 -5.71 17.43 9.97
CA ILE A 9 -5.44 17.40 8.52
C ILE A 9 -4.64 16.15 8.19
N HIS A 10 -5.14 15.33 7.27
CA HIS A 10 -4.50 14.11 6.84
C HIS A 10 -4.06 14.20 5.38
N VAL A 11 -2.86 13.69 5.08
CA VAL A 11 -2.30 13.67 3.72
C VAL A 11 -1.94 12.23 3.38
N VAL A 12 -2.49 11.70 2.30
CA VAL A 12 -2.28 10.31 1.86
C VAL A 12 -1.91 10.24 0.38
N GLY A 13 -1.48 9.07 -0.05
CA GLY A 13 -1.07 8.82 -1.43
C GLY A 13 0.20 9.57 -1.80
N ASP A 14 0.33 9.91 -3.06
CA ASP A 14 1.53 10.50 -3.63
C ASP A 14 1.84 11.91 -3.09
N ALA A 15 0.85 12.59 -2.53
CA ALA A 15 1.02 13.88 -1.86
C ALA A 15 1.74 13.76 -0.50
N SER A 16 1.78 12.57 0.09
CA SER A 16 2.45 12.34 1.36
C SER A 16 3.91 11.94 1.19
N PHE A 17 4.72 12.20 2.24
CA PHE A 17 6.05 11.64 2.36
C PHE A 17 6.04 10.48 3.36
N ALA A 18 5.96 9.26 2.83
CA ALA A 18 5.79 8.04 3.60
C ALA A 18 7.11 7.26 3.83
N GLY A 19 8.25 7.98 3.94
CA GLY A 19 9.55 7.36 4.18
C GLY A 19 9.92 6.33 3.08
N PRO A 20 10.26 5.09 3.47
CA PRO A 20 10.65 4.05 2.52
C PRO A 20 9.48 3.43 1.74
N MET A 21 8.24 3.69 2.14
CA MET A 21 7.06 3.15 1.47
C MET A 21 6.90 3.76 0.08
N PRO A 22 6.88 2.96 -1.00
CA PRO A 22 6.74 3.46 -2.36
C PRO A 22 5.41 4.18 -2.59
N LYS A 23 5.42 5.10 -3.53
CA LYS A 23 4.21 5.76 -4.04
C LYS A 23 3.53 4.84 -5.06
N SER A 24 2.32 4.40 -4.75
CA SER A 24 1.51 3.53 -5.61
C SER A 24 0.03 3.62 -5.26
N GLY A 25 -0.83 3.20 -6.17
CA GLY A 25 -2.27 3.09 -5.90
C GLY A 25 -2.57 2.13 -4.74
N PHE A 26 -1.81 1.05 -4.60
CA PHE A 26 -1.92 0.11 -3.49
C PHE A 26 -1.61 0.81 -2.15
N ALA A 27 -0.48 1.52 -2.07
CA ALA A 27 -0.09 2.28 -0.89
C ALA A 27 -1.13 3.35 -0.55
N ALA A 28 -1.59 4.11 -1.53
CA ALA A 28 -2.58 5.17 -1.35
C ALA A 28 -3.91 4.64 -0.79
N ASN A 29 -4.43 3.53 -1.35
CA ASN A 29 -5.64 2.88 -0.86
C ASN A 29 -5.47 2.38 0.59
N ASN A 30 -4.35 1.76 0.90
CA ASN A 30 -4.04 1.26 2.24
C ASN A 30 -3.95 2.41 3.27
N GLN A 31 -3.26 3.49 2.91
CA GLN A 31 -3.16 4.69 3.74
C GLN A 31 -4.54 5.34 3.97
N GLY A 32 -5.33 5.47 2.91
CA GLY A 32 -6.68 6.05 2.99
C GLY A 32 -7.60 5.28 3.93
N LYS A 33 -7.61 3.95 3.84
CA LYS A 33 -8.40 3.09 4.74
C LYS A 33 -7.99 3.25 6.20
N LEU A 34 -6.69 3.27 6.47
CA LEU A 34 -6.20 3.40 7.83
C LEU A 34 -6.47 4.81 8.42
N VAL A 35 -6.34 5.85 7.59
CA VAL A 35 -6.71 7.22 7.99
C VAL A 35 -8.20 7.31 8.28
N ALA A 36 -9.06 6.75 7.42
CA ALA A 36 -10.50 6.74 7.66
C ALA A 36 -10.86 6.03 8.97
N ALA A 37 -10.24 4.88 9.23
CA ALA A 37 -10.44 4.14 10.49
C ALA A 37 -9.95 4.94 11.71
N SER A 38 -8.84 5.67 11.58
CA SER A 38 -8.30 6.52 12.64
C SER A 38 -9.21 7.69 12.94
N ILE A 39 -9.73 8.37 11.90
CA ILE A 39 -10.70 9.47 12.07
C ILE A 39 -11.98 8.97 12.72
N ALA A 40 -12.50 7.83 12.29
CA ALA A 40 -13.68 7.22 12.89
C ALA A 40 -13.46 6.89 14.38
N ALA A 41 -12.30 6.33 14.72
CA ALA A 41 -11.94 6.05 16.12
C ALA A 41 -11.90 7.34 16.97
N ASP A 42 -11.29 8.41 16.46
CA ASP A 42 -11.23 9.70 17.16
C ASP A 42 -12.63 10.28 17.40
N LEU A 43 -13.49 10.26 16.39
CA LEU A 43 -14.86 10.77 16.50
C LEU A 43 -15.72 9.97 17.49
N LEU A 44 -15.43 8.69 17.67
CA LEU A 44 -16.12 7.79 18.58
C LEU A 44 -15.46 7.70 19.96
N GLY A 45 -14.35 8.38 20.20
CA GLY A 45 -13.58 8.30 21.45
C GLY A 45 -12.95 6.91 21.67
N LEU A 46 -12.66 6.18 20.59
CA LEU A 46 -12.05 4.85 20.62
C LEU A 46 -10.53 4.94 20.38
N PRO A 47 -9.76 3.95 20.82
CA PRO A 47 -8.33 3.90 20.50
C PRO A 47 -8.13 3.75 18.98
N ARG A 48 -7.17 4.52 18.43
CA ARG A 48 -6.79 4.42 17.01
C ARG A 48 -6.22 3.04 16.70
N PRO A 49 -6.47 2.50 15.50
CA PRO A 49 -5.90 1.21 15.08
C PRO A 49 -4.36 1.30 15.01
N THR A 50 -3.71 0.17 15.29
CA THR A 50 -2.25 0.06 15.09
C THR A 50 -1.91 0.21 13.61
N ALA A 51 -1.02 1.15 13.29
CA ALA A 51 -0.65 1.44 11.90
C ALA A 51 0.26 0.35 11.34
N SER A 52 -0.28 -0.45 10.44
CA SER A 52 0.43 -1.39 9.60
C SER A 52 0.04 -1.15 8.14
N TYR A 53 1.01 -1.05 7.27
CA TYR A 53 0.81 -0.74 5.87
C TYR A 53 1.44 -1.82 5.01
N ALA A 54 0.86 -2.08 3.84
CA ALA A 54 1.45 -2.92 2.83
C ALA A 54 1.53 -2.14 1.52
N ASN A 55 2.46 -2.53 0.68
CA ASN A 55 2.54 -2.09 -0.70
C ASN A 55 2.88 -3.26 -1.59
N THR A 56 2.24 -3.32 -2.76
CA THR A 56 2.69 -4.12 -3.88
C THR A 56 2.52 -3.31 -5.15
N CYS A 57 3.62 -3.10 -5.86
CA CYS A 57 3.61 -2.50 -7.19
C CYS A 57 3.77 -3.60 -8.22
N TYR A 58 2.80 -3.74 -9.12
CA TYR A 58 2.89 -4.62 -10.29
C TYR A 58 3.26 -3.83 -11.53
N SER A 59 4.15 -4.36 -12.33
CA SER A 59 4.47 -3.83 -13.66
C SER A 59 4.21 -4.91 -14.70
N LEU A 60 3.29 -4.64 -15.62
CA LEU A 60 2.96 -5.53 -16.72
C LEU A 60 3.84 -5.16 -17.91
N ILE A 61 4.84 -5.99 -18.21
CA ILE A 61 5.84 -5.75 -19.24
C ILE A 61 5.31 -6.19 -20.62
N GLY A 62 4.45 -7.21 -20.62
CA GLY A 62 3.83 -7.75 -21.83
C GLY A 62 2.81 -8.83 -21.48
N PRO A 63 2.19 -9.46 -22.50
CA PRO A 63 1.28 -10.58 -22.29
C PRO A 63 1.95 -11.71 -21.51
N GLY A 64 1.38 -12.11 -20.37
CA GLY A 64 1.94 -13.15 -19.50
C GLY A 64 3.29 -12.79 -18.88
N TYR A 65 3.66 -11.52 -18.82
CA TYR A 65 4.91 -11.09 -18.23
C TYR A 65 4.70 -9.95 -17.21
N GLY A 66 4.69 -10.30 -15.94
CA GLY A 66 4.61 -9.38 -14.82
C GLY A 66 5.88 -9.39 -13.97
N ILE A 67 6.10 -8.30 -13.27
CA ILE A 67 7.06 -8.18 -12.18
C ILE A 67 6.40 -7.43 -11.02
N SER A 68 6.87 -7.66 -9.81
CA SER A 68 6.37 -6.95 -8.64
C SER A 68 7.46 -6.54 -7.65
N VAL A 69 7.15 -5.52 -6.87
CA VAL A 69 7.88 -5.13 -5.66
C VAL A 69 6.87 -5.03 -4.54
N ALA A 70 7.09 -5.75 -3.46
CA ALA A 70 6.20 -5.77 -2.30
C ALA A 70 6.95 -5.42 -1.01
N GLY A 71 6.24 -4.89 -0.01
CA GLY A 71 6.80 -4.63 1.29
C GLY A 71 5.73 -4.35 2.33
N VAL A 72 6.10 -4.56 3.60
CA VAL A 72 5.27 -4.22 4.76
C VAL A 72 5.96 -3.11 5.55
N TYR A 73 5.18 -2.18 6.04
CA TYR A 73 5.66 -1.00 6.74
C TYR A 73 4.85 -0.80 8.03
N ARG A 74 5.44 -0.12 9.00
CA ARG A 74 4.75 0.24 10.24
C ARG A 74 5.04 1.69 10.63
N ALA A 75 4.20 2.24 11.46
CA ALA A 75 4.51 3.51 12.12
C ALA A 75 5.46 3.25 13.30
N ASP A 76 6.49 4.09 13.42
CA ASP A 76 7.48 4.05 14.48
C ASP A 76 7.94 5.49 14.76
N ASP A 77 7.70 5.97 15.97
CA ASP A 77 8.04 7.34 16.40
C ASP A 77 7.63 8.43 15.38
N GLY A 78 6.38 8.35 14.90
CA GLY A 78 5.83 9.32 13.95
C GLY A 78 6.43 9.27 12.54
N ARG A 79 7.10 8.18 12.18
CA ARG A 79 7.66 7.90 10.85
C ARG A 79 7.12 6.57 10.34
N VAL A 80 7.12 6.40 9.03
CA VAL A 80 6.91 5.10 8.40
C VAL A 80 8.27 4.43 8.22
N VAL A 81 8.40 3.21 8.68
CA VAL A 81 9.62 2.40 8.58
C VAL A 81 9.32 1.03 7.98
N ASP A 82 10.32 0.39 7.37
CA ASP A 82 10.21 -0.97 6.89
C ASP A 82 10.04 -1.96 8.06
N VAL A 83 9.26 -3.01 7.82
CA VAL A 83 9.32 -4.22 8.64
C VAL A 83 10.50 -5.07 8.12
N PRO A 84 11.46 -5.44 8.97
CA PRO A 84 12.61 -6.23 8.54
C PRO A 84 12.20 -7.49 7.77
N HIS A 85 12.92 -7.80 6.69
CA HIS A 85 12.71 -8.99 5.83
C HIS A 85 11.34 -9.07 5.15
N SER A 86 10.57 -7.97 5.08
CA SER A 86 9.27 -7.94 4.43
C SER A 86 9.31 -7.45 2.98
N VAL A 87 10.43 -6.92 2.53
CA VAL A 87 10.58 -6.43 1.15
C VAL A 87 10.94 -7.58 0.23
N GLY A 88 10.16 -7.75 -0.83
CA GLY A 88 10.37 -8.73 -1.89
C GLY A 88 10.34 -8.07 -3.26
N ILE A 89 11.18 -8.55 -4.16
CA ILE A 89 11.25 -8.14 -5.57
C ILE A 89 11.24 -9.41 -6.41
N SER A 90 10.52 -9.40 -7.53
CA SER A 90 10.52 -10.53 -8.47
C SER A 90 11.94 -10.92 -8.88
N PRO A 91 12.35 -12.20 -8.76
CA PRO A 91 13.68 -12.62 -9.12
C PRO A 91 14.01 -12.28 -10.58
N LEU A 92 15.25 -11.86 -10.85
CA LEU A 92 15.67 -11.50 -12.21
C LEU A 92 15.63 -12.71 -13.15
N ASP A 93 15.95 -13.90 -12.64
CA ASP A 93 15.99 -15.18 -13.34
C ASP A 93 14.68 -15.99 -13.24
N ALA A 94 13.58 -15.34 -12.80
CA ALA A 94 12.29 -16.01 -12.69
C ALA A 94 11.84 -16.60 -14.03
N ASN A 95 11.33 -17.82 -13.99
CA ASN A 95 10.84 -18.52 -15.17
C ASN A 95 9.51 -17.95 -15.70
N ALA A 96 9.11 -18.40 -16.90
CA ALA A 96 7.91 -17.91 -17.55
C ALA A 96 6.62 -18.13 -16.73
N ALA A 97 6.52 -19.25 -16.01
CA ALA A 97 5.35 -19.54 -15.18
C ALA A 97 5.23 -18.56 -14.01
N PHE A 98 6.35 -18.18 -13.40
CA PHE A 98 6.39 -17.16 -12.37
C PHE A 98 5.95 -15.78 -12.91
N ARG A 99 6.48 -15.40 -14.08
CA ARG A 99 6.12 -14.12 -14.74
C ARG A 99 4.64 -14.05 -15.10
N ASP A 100 4.08 -15.14 -15.59
CA ASP A 100 2.66 -15.24 -15.91
C ASP A 100 1.77 -15.17 -14.65
N ALA A 101 2.18 -15.81 -13.56
CA ALA A 101 1.49 -15.68 -12.28
C ALA A 101 1.49 -14.24 -11.76
N GLU A 102 2.61 -13.52 -11.85
CA GLU A 102 2.70 -12.11 -11.48
C GLU A 102 1.81 -11.20 -12.33
N ALA A 103 1.74 -11.46 -13.63
CA ALA A 103 0.83 -10.73 -14.51
C ALA A 103 -0.64 -10.95 -14.13
N ARG A 104 -1.02 -12.19 -13.78
CA ARG A 104 -2.38 -12.48 -13.28
C ARG A 104 -2.65 -11.82 -11.94
N TYR A 105 -1.70 -11.80 -11.03
CA TYR A 105 -1.85 -11.10 -9.74
C TYR A 105 -2.05 -9.60 -9.93
N GLY A 106 -1.31 -8.98 -10.83
CA GLY A 106 -1.50 -7.57 -11.19
C GLY A 106 -2.90 -7.28 -11.72
N ALA A 107 -3.40 -8.10 -12.63
CA ALA A 107 -4.76 -7.96 -13.16
C ALA A 107 -5.85 -8.19 -12.09
N SER A 108 -5.68 -9.20 -11.25
CA SER A 108 -6.58 -9.50 -10.14
C SER A 108 -6.61 -8.36 -9.10
N TRP A 109 -5.45 -7.82 -8.77
CA TRP A 109 -5.37 -6.67 -7.87
C TRP A 109 -6.09 -5.45 -8.45
N TYR A 110 -5.91 -5.16 -9.74
CA TYR A 110 -6.61 -4.05 -10.38
C TYR A 110 -8.13 -4.22 -10.34
N ALA A 111 -8.63 -5.42 -10.62
CA ALA A 111 -10.06 -5.72 -10.49
C ALA A 111 -10.56 -5.53 -9.05
N ALA A 112 -9.81 -6.04 -8.07
CA ALA A 112 -10.18 -5.94 -6.65
C ALA A 112 -10.22 -4.48 -6.16
N ILE A 113 -9.21 -3.67 -6.48
CA ILE A 113 -9.18 -2.26 -6.04
C ILE A 113 -10.24 -1.43 -6.76
N SER A 114 -10.52 -1.73 -8.02
CA SER A 114 -11.60 -1.06 -8.77
C SER A 114 -12.97 -1.33 -8.15
N SER A 115 -13.24 -2.59 -7.82
CA SER A 115 -14.47 -2.98 -7.12
C SER A 115 -14.56 -2.32 -5.72
N ASP A 116 -13.47 -2.32 -4.97
CA ASP A 116 -13.41 -1.70 -3.65
C ASP A 116 -13.72 -0.19 -3.65
N ILE A 117 -13.36 0.51 -4.73
CA ILE A 117 -13.54 1.96 -4.85
C ILE A 117 -14.91 2.32 -5.44
N TRP A 118 -15.39 1.57 -6.43
CA TRP A 118 -16.50 1.97 -7.29
C TRP A 118 -17.77 1.15 -7.10
N ASP A 119 -17.68 -0.12 -6.66
CA ASP A 119 -18.84 -0.99 -6.49
C ASP A 119 -19.40 -0.81 -5.07
N ARG A 120 -20.34 0.13 -4.93
CA ARG A 120 -21.08 0.38 -3.69
C ARG A 120 -22.57 0.14 -3.86
#